data_9583fa5e264d6fe16a667dd3d58fab3c
#
_entry.id   9583fa5e264d6fe16a667dd3d58fab3c
#
_cell.length_a   1.000
_cell.length_b   1.000
_cell.length_c   1.000
_cell.angle_alpha   90.00
_cell.angle_beta   90.00
_cell.angle_gamma   90.00
#
_symmetry.space_group_name_H-M   'P 1'
#
loop_
_entity.id
_entity.type
_entity.pdbx_description
1 polymer ?
#
loop_
_entity_poly.entity_id
_entity_poly.type
_entity_poly.pdbx_seq_one_letter_code
_entity_poly.pdbx_strand_id
1 'polypeptide(L)'
;MPAFGATVRAMARTYLKAAIVLVAALALAAGASAASPDVAKMNLQAADVPGAKIVSQRAVTEKGYIAAYDRTFRFAVPSGSSRLVGVEAETKLGATAAVATSDISLLEKTFRSTLGRKVLIATIAKTAKVKPAAVVVGRLRKAAGYDQGFVLPISFPVKGTRIYENFVYLRLDRVAVFMFEVGLRPITPGATGTYVAALAGHIGTELAPVAVSPPTVTGTAQQGQTLTATPGTWTAPDATFTYQWQHCDAAGANCADVTGATAETYAVTPADVGTTLVVVVTASNRFGALPAPSAATLVVS
;
A
#
# COMPACT_ATOMS: atom_id res chain seq x y z
N MET A 1 11.57 13.11 -31.21
CA MET A 1 11.43 12.33 -29.96
C MET A 1 10.39 12.87 -28.95
N PRO A 2 10.07 14.19 -28.79
CA PRO A 2 9.03 14.62 -27.87
C PRO A 2 7.61 14.12 -28.23
N ALA A 3 7.27 14.02 -29.50
CA ALA A 3 5.96 13.54 -29.94
C ALA A 3 5.70 12.03 -29.67
N PHE A 4 6.73 11.20 -29.66
CA PHE A 4 6.64 9.78 -29.33
C PHE A 4 6.23 9.55 -27.87
N GLY A 5 6.82 10.33 -26.96
CA GLY A 5 6.48 10.26 -25.54
C GLY A 5 5.06 10.75 -25.20
N ALA A 6 4.52 11.71 -25.94
CA ALA A 6 3.14 12.17 -25.77
C ALA A 6 2.12 11.12 -26.20
N THR A 7 2.42 10.40 -27.31
CA THR A 7 1.57 9.33 -27.83
C THR A 7 1.48 8.15 -26.85
N VAL A 8 2.60 7.73 -26.27
CA VAL A 8 2.64 6.66 -25.25
C VAL A 8 1.87 7.06 -23.98
N ARG A 9 1.94 8.34 -23.56
CA ARG A 9 1.15 8.85 -22.42
C ARG A 9 -0.36 8.82 -22.64
N ALA A 10 -0.79 9.29 -23.81
CA ALA A 10 -2.22 9.30 -24.14
C ALA A 10 -2.76 7.86 -24.18
N MET A 11 -1.95 6.92 -24.67
CA MET A 11 -2.29 5.50 -24.72
C MET A 11 -2.44 4.90 -23.33
N ALA A 12 -1.45 4.99 -22.45
CA ALA A 12 -1.52 4.42 -21.11
C ALA A 12 -2.75 4.94 -20.33
N ARG A 13 -3.02 6.25 -20.36
CA ARG A 13 -4.21 6.84 -19.72
C ARG A 13 -5.53 6.41 -20.33
N THR A 14 -5.58 6.22 -21.67
CA THR A 14 -6.81 5.81 -22.35
C THR A 14 -7.12 4.34 -22.08
N TYR A 15 -6.10 3.49 -21.96
CA TYR A 15 -6.29 2.08 -21.58
C TYR A 15 -6.75 1.94 -20.15
N LEU A 16 -6.15 2.69 -19.23
CA LEU A 16 -6.56 2.71 -17.83
C LEU A 16 -8.02 3.16 -17.71
N LYS A 17 -8.41 4.25 -18.37
CA LYS A 17 -9.81 4.72 -18.38
C LYS A 17 -10.77 3.72 -19.02
N ALA A 18 -10.39 3.07 -20.13
CA ALA A 18 -11.27 2.10 -20.79
C ALA A 18 -11.44 0.80 -19.99
N ALA A 19 -10.42 0.37 -19.25
CA ALA A 19 -10.53 -0.77 -18.34
C ALA A 19 -11.34 -0.44 -17.07
N ILE A 20 -11.22 0.80 -16.56
CA ILE A 20 -11.89 1.29 -15.34
C ILE A 20 -13.35 1.66 -15.59
N VAL A 21 -13.72 2.18 -16.76
CA VAL A 21 -15.11 2.55 -17.09
C VAL A 21 -16.09 1.36 -17.00
N LEU A 22 -15.58 0.13 -17.05
CA LEU A 22 -16.42 -1.06 -16.86
C LEU A 22 -16.71 -1.39 -15.38
N VAL A 23 -16.11 -0.70 -14.40
CA VAL A 23 -16.13 -1.07 -12.97
C VAL A 23 -16.82 -0.03 -12.08
N ALA A 24 -17.19 1.15 -12.58
CA ALA A 24 -17.69 2.24 -11.76
C ALA A 24 -19.21 2.16 -11.47
N ALA A 25 -19.61 1.44 -10.41
CA ALA A 25 -20.87 1.70 -9.72
C ALA A 25 -20.86 1.19 -8.27
N LEU A 26 -21.12 2.06 -7.34
CA LEU A 26 -21.42 2.02 -5.92
C LEU A 26 -20.29 2.42 -4.96
N ALA A 27 -20.53 3.54 -4.27
CA ALA A 27 -19.82 3.92 -3.06
C ALA A 27 -20.69 4.73 -2.10
N LEU A 28 -20.59 4.44 -0.83
CA LEU A 28 -21.06 5.27 0.28
C LEU A 28 -19.87 5.74 1.11
N ALA A 29 -19.96 6.98 1.58
CA ALA A 29 -18.93 7.66 2.33
C ALA A 29 -18.82 7.16 3.79
N ALA A 30 -17.61 7.08 4.32
CA ALA A 30 -17.35 7.00 5.75
C ALA A 30 -16.34 8.07 6.13
N GLY A 31 -16.62 8.75 7.25
CA GLY A 31 -15.87 9.90 7.73
C GLY A 31 -14.51 9.54 8.31
N ALA A 32 -13.61 10.51 8.23
CA ALA A 32 -12.24 10.42 8.66
C ALA A 32 -12.09 10.76 10.15
N SER A 33 -11.17 10.07 10.85
CA SER A 33 -10.32 10.66 11.89
C SER A 33 -9.33 9.65 12.48
N ALA A 34 -8.34 9.31 11.73
CA ALA A 34 -7.02 8.92 12.19
C ALA A 34 -6.06 9.37 11.12
N ALA A 35 -4.79 9.63 11.42
CA ALA A 35 -3.83 9.95 10.37
C ALA A 35 -3.85 8.82 9.34
N SER A 36 -4.40 9.11 8.17
CA SER A 36 -4.49 8.11 7.11
C SER A 36 -3.09 7.82 6.58
N PRO A 37 -2.77 6.54 6.28
CA PRO A 37 -1.51 6.19 5.63
C PRO A 37 -1.25 7.04 4.40
N ASP A 38 0.00 7.44 4.19
CA ASP A 38 0.37 8.32 3.07
C ASP A 38 0.51 7.53 1.77
N VAL A 39 -0.52 7.56 0.95
CA VAL A 39 -0.57 6.83 -0.32
C VAL A 39 0.53 7.27 -1.31
N ALA A 40 1.06 8.49 -1.19
CA ALA A 40 2.20 8.94 -2.01
C ALA A 40 3.51 8.25 -1.61
N LYS A 41 3.67 7.91 -0.33
CA LYS A 41 4.82 7.12 0.15
C LYS A 41 4.68 5.64 -0.20
N MET A 42 3.47 5.11 -0.31
CA MET A 42 3.20 3.74 -0.77
C MET A 42 3.56 3.51 -2.25
N ASN A 43 3.61 4.57 -3.06
CA ASN A 43 3.94 4.50 -4.48
C ASN A 43 5.45 4.38 -4.70
N LEU A 44 5.87 4.02 -5.93
CA LEU A 44 7.28 4.02 -6.32
C LEU A 44 7.93 5.39 -6.03
N GLN A 45 9.13 5.37 -5.46
CA GLN A 45 9.93 6.55 -5.19
C GLN A 45 11.01 6.74 -6.27
N ALA A 46 11.67 7.90 -6.29
CA ALA A 46 12.73 8.17 -7.26
C ALA A 46 13.91 7.18 -7.14
N ALA A 47 14.19 6.71 -5.94
CA ALA A 47 15.24 5.72 -5.67
C ALA A 47 14.95 4.34 -6.27
N ASP A 48 13.66 3.98 -6.41
CA ASP A 48 13.24 2.68 -6.96
C ASP A 48 13.39 2.59 -8.46
N VAL A 49 13.48 3.74 -9.15
CA VAL A 49 13.57 3.85 -10.61
C VAL A 49 14.83 4.61 -11.01
N PRO A 50 16.03 4.05 -10.73
CA PRO A 50 17.29 4.74 -10.95
C PRO A 50 17.49 5.11 -12.41
N GLY A 51 17.97 6.34 -12.66
CA GLY A 51 18.19 6.88 -14.01
C GLY A 51 16.95 7.43 -14.71
N ALA A 52 15.76 7.32 -14.10
CA ALA A 52 14.55 7.96 -14.59
C ALA A 52 14.30 9.30 -13.86
N LYS A 53 13.53 10.17 -14.52
CA LYS A 53 13.01 11.41 -13.93
C LYS A 53 11.51 11.28 -13.69
N ILE A 54 11.02 11.76 -12.56
CA ILE A 54 9.59 11.94 -12.33
C ILE A 54 9.11 13.04 -13.29
N VAL A 55 8.15 12.69 -14.14
CA VAL A 55 7.57 13.62 -15.14
C VAL A 55 6.13 13.99 -14.83
N SER A 56 5.48 13.26 -13.95
CA SER A 56 4.16 13.55 -13.41
C SER A 56 4.03 12.89 -12.04
N GLN A 57 3.46 13.60 -11.08
CA GLN A 57 3.02 13.04 -9.81
C GLN A 57 1.84 13.86 -9.29
N ARG A 58 0.82 13.18 -8.77
CA ARG A 58 -0.39 13.86 -8.29
C ARG A 58 -1.26 12.95 -7.43
N ALA A 59 -1.99 13.57 -6.50
CA ALA A 59 -3.15 12.93 -5.90
C ALA A 59 -4.25 12.75 -6.96
N VAL A 60 -4.96 11.65 -6.87
CA VAL A 60 -6.08 11.30 -7.78
C VAL A 60 -7.29 11.01 -6.91
N THR A 61 -8.47 11.47 -7.35
CA THR A 61 -9.74 11.09 -6.73
C THR A 61 -10.29 9.89 -7.47
N GLU A 62 -10.52 8.80 -6.76
CA GLU A 62 -11.04 7.57 -7.32
C GLU A 62 -12.22 7.08 -6.49
N LYS A 63 -13.34 6.78 -7.16
CA LYS A 63 -14.56 6.34 -6.49
C LYS A 63 -14.33 5.01 -5.75
N GLY A 64 -14.71 4.96 -4.47
CA GLY A 64 -14.55 3.79 -3.62
C GLY A 64 -13.24 3.73 -2.85
N TYR A 65 -12.30 4.64 -3.13
CA TYR A 65 -11.03 4.73 -2.43
C TYR A 65 -10.95 5.97 -1.54
N ILE A 66 -10.25 5.86 -0.41
CA ILE A 66 -10.01 6.97 0.53
C ILE A 66 -9.02 7.95 -0.08
N ALA A 67 -7.96 7.41 -0.70
CA ALA A 67 -6.91 8.19 -1.35
C ALA A 67 -6.34 7.39 -2.53
N ALA A 68 -5.86 8.11 -3.53
CA ALA A 68 -5.10 7.54 -4.63
C ALA A 68 -3.99 8.50 -5.07
N TYR A 69 -2.89 7.95 -5.55
CA TYR A 69 -1.73 8.70 -6.00
C TYR A 69 -1.11 8.09 -7.24
N ASP A 70 -0.86 8.92 -8.25
CA ASP A 70 -0.27 8.55 -9.53
C ASP A 70 1.14 9.16 -9.65
N ARG A 71 2.11 8.36 -10.08
CA ARG A 71 3.47 8.81 -10.35
C ARG A 71 4.01 8.17 -11.62
N THR A 72 4.54 9.00 -12.52
CA THR A 72 5.11 8.58 -13.79
C THR A 72 6.58 8.91 -13.86
N PHE A 73 7.38 7.92 -14.20
CA PHE A 73 8.82 8.01 -14.43
C PHE A 73 9.14 7.90 -15.92
N ARG A 74 10.17 8.60 -16.37
CA ARG A 74 10.68 8.53 -17.74
C ARG A 74 12.19 8.45 -17.74
N PHE A 75 12.70 7.53 -18.56
CA PHE A 75 14.12 7.47 -18.87
C PHE A 75 14.43 8.42 -20.04
N ALA A 76 15.51 9.21 -19.92
CA ALA A 76 16.01 10.05 -21.01
C ALA A 76 16.58 9.18 -22.13
N VAL A 77 17.26 8.09 -21.74
CA VAL A 77 17.79 7.04 -22.63
C VAL A 77 17.16 5.72 -22.18
N PRO A 78 16.73 4.83 -23.09
CA PRO A 78 16.17 3.52 -22.71
C PRO A 78 17.12 2.72 -21.82
N SER A 79 16.63 2.28 -20.64
CA SER A 79 17.42 1.69 -19.55
C SER A 79 17.24 0.18 -19.43
N GLY A 80 18.28 -0.50 -19.00
CA GLY A 80 18.29 -1.95 -18.72
C GLY A 80 18.16 -2.84 -19.96
N SER A 81 18.13 -4.16 -19.75
CA SER A 81 17.99 -5.18 -20.81
C SER A 81 16.69 -5.05 -21.61
N SER A 82 15.62 -4.63 -20.98
CA SER A 82 14.30 -4.38 -21.60
C SER A 82 14.20 -3.05 -22.31
N ARG A 83 15.24 -2.19 -22.23
CA ARG A 83 15.26 -0.83 -22.77
C ARG A 83 14.01 -0.06 -22.34
N LEU A 84 13.77 0.02 -21.03
CA LEU A 84 12.64 0.74 -20.45
C LEU A 84 12.70 2.21 -20.85
N VAL A 85 11.56 2.75 -21.21
CA VAL A 85 11.35 4.18 -21.54
C VAL A 85 10.47 4.88 -20.53
N GLY A 86 9.72 4.13 -19.74
CA GLY A 86 8.89 4.69 -18.66
C GLY A 86 8.27 3.64 -17.77
N VAL A 87 7.95 4.08 -16.56
CA VAL A 87 7.14 3.35 -15.58
C VAL A 87 6.10 4.31 -15.03
N GLU A 88 4.88 3.86 -14.87
CA GLU A 88 3.80 4.59 -14.22
C GLU A 88 3.19 3.68 -13.15
N ALA A 89 2.99 4.22 -11.95
CA ALA A 89 2.35 3.49 -10.86
C ALA A 89 1.27 4.35 -10.23
N GLU A 90 0.06 3.81 -10.15
CA GLU A 90 -1.07 4.37 -9.42
C GLU A 90 -1.33 3.48 -8.20
N THR A 91 -1.25 4.06 -7.00
CA THR A 91 -1.54 3.39 -5.73
C THR A 91 -2.84 3.92 -5.16
N LYS A 92 -3.73 3.03 -4.76
CA LYS A 92 -5.06 3.34 -4.25
C LYS A 92 -5.27 2.71 -2.89
N LEU A 93 -5.68 3.51 -1.91
CA LEU A 93 -5.99 3.08 -0.55
C LEU A 93 -7.50 2.92 -0.40
N GLY A 94 -7.98 1.70 -0.26
CA GLY A 94 -9.39 1.40 0.04
C GLY A 94 -9.73 1.59 1.51
N ALA A 95 -11.02 1.82 1.80
CA ALA A 95 -11.51 1.82 3.18
C ALA A 95 -11.36 0.43 3.82
N THR A 96 -11.52 -0.61 3.02
CA THR A 96 -11.38 -2.02 3.42
C THR A 96 -10.64 -2.82 2.34
N ALA A 97 -10.13 -3.98 2.70
CA ALA A 97 -9.54 -4.92 1.75
C ALA A 97 -10.55 -5.39 0.67
N ALA A 98 -11.85 -5.42 0.98
CA ALA A 98 -12.89 -5.84 0.04
C ALA A 98 -12.98 -4.94 -1.19
N VAL A 99 -12.80 -3.62 -1.02
CA VAL A 99 -12.80 -2.65 -2.14
C VAL A 99 -11.66 -2.96 -3.11
N ALA A 100 -10.45 -3.08 -2.61
CA ALA A 100 -9.27 -3.40 -3.43
C ALA A 100 -9.38 -4.81 -4.05
N THR A 101 -9.99 -5.78 -3.33
CA THR A 101 -10.21 -7.15 -3.82
C THR A 101 -11.15 -7.20 -5.01
N SER A 102 -12.27 -6.45 -4.96
CA SER A 102 -13.29 -6.49 -6.02
C SER A 102 -12.72 -6.01 -7.36
N ASP A 103 -11.96 -4.93 -7.35
CA ASP A 103 -11.37 -4.34 -8.55
C ASP A 103 -10.39 -5.30 -9.23
N ILE A 104 -9.44 -5.86 -8.46
CA ILE A 104 -8.43 -6.77 -9.00
C ILE A 104 -9.05 -8.07 -9.50
N SER A 105 -10.01 -8.64 -8.75
CA SER A 105 -10.69 -9.87 -9.13
C SER A 105 -11.49 -9.70 -10.42
N LEU A 106 -12.14 -8.55 -10.61
CA LEU A 106 -12.88 -8.26 -11.83
C LEU A 106 -11.95 -8.11 -13.03
N LEU A 107 -10.83 -7.40 -12.86
CA LEU A 107 -9.84 -7.23 -13.91
C LEU A 107 -9.19 -8.58 -14.29
N GLU A 108 -8.81 -9.39 -13.31
CA GLU A 108 -8.25 -10.71 -13.55
C GLU A 108 -9.23 -11.60 -14.33
N LYS A 109 -10.50 -11.67 -13.89
CA LYS A 109 -11.56 -12.40 -14.58
C LYS A 109 -11.74 -11.90 -16.02
N THR A 110 -11.73 -10.58 -16.21
CA THR A 110 -11.87 -9.95 -17.54
C THR A 110 -10.72 -10.37 -18.45
N PHE A 111 -9.47 -10.27 -18.00
CA PHE A 111 -8.31 -10.60 -18.83
C PHE A 111 -8.09 -12.12 -19.02
N ARG A 112 -8.69 -12.97 -18.20
CA ARG A 112 -8.76 -14.42 -18.43
C ARG A 112 -9.82 -14.78 -19.48
N SER A 113 -10.86 -13.97 -19.64
CA SER A 113 -11.95 -14.24 -20.58
C SER A 113 -11.56 -13.95 -22.03
N THR A 114 -12.09 -14.74 -22.97
CA THR A 114 -11.90 -14.51 -24.41
C THR A 114 -12.46 -13.16 -24.85
N LEU A 115 -13.62 -12.77 -24.33
CA LEU A 115 -14.27 -11.51 -24.66
C LEU A 115 -13.45 -10.33 -24.14
N GLY A 116 -13.01 -10.35 -22.87
CA GLY A 116 -12.21 -9.27 -22.31
C GLY A 116 -10.89 -9.08 -23.06
N ARG A 117 -10.22 -10.16 -23.46
CA ARG A 117 -9.01 -10.09 -24.29
C ARG A 117 -9.29 -9.51 -25.68
N LYS A 118 -10.41 -9.85 -26.34
CA LYS A 118 -10.82 -9.25 -27.61
C LYS A 118 -11.06 -7.75 -27.46
N VAL A 119 -11.77 -7.34 -26.41
CA VAL A 119 -12.01 -5.91 -26.13
C VAL A 119 -10.71 -5.16 -25.88
N LEU A 120 -9.80 -5.72 -25.09
CA LEU A 120 -8.48 -5.15 -24.81
C LEU A 120 -7.67 -4.96 -26.12
N ILE A 121 -7.59 -6.00 -26.95
CA ILE A 121 -6.89 -5.96 -28.25
C ILE A 121 -7.49 -4.87 -29.15
N ALA A 122 -8.82 -4.80 -29.27
CA ALA A 122 -9.49 -3.79 -30.08
C ALA A 122 -9.22 -2.37 -29.59
N THR A 123 -9.24 -2.17 -28.26
CA THR A 123 -8.96 -0.87 -27.64
C THR A 123 -7.51 -0.43 -27.89
N ILE A 124 -6.54 -1.33 -27.71
CA ILE A 124 -5.14 -1.06 -28.01
C ILE A 124 -4.94 -0.75 -29.49
N ALA A 125 -5.50 -1.57 -30.36
CA ALA A 125 -5.38 -1.40 -31.81
C ALA A 125 -5.92 -0.04 -32.26
N LYS A 126 -7.10 0.35 -31.76
CA LYS A 126 -7.73 1.66 -32.04
C LYS A 126 -6.83 2.82 -31.58
N THR A 127 -6.32 2.75 -30.37
CA THR A 127 -5.53 3.84 -29.78
C THR A 127 -4.12 3.92 -30.39
N ALA A 128 -3.48 2.78 -30.64
CA ALA A 128 -2.18 2.72 -31.30
C ALA A 128 -2.26 2.94 -32.83
N LYS A 129 -3.49 2.99 -33.39
CA LYS A 129 -3.74 3.09 -34.83
C LYS A 129 -3.08 1.96 -35.62
N VAL A 130 -3.24 0.73 -35.11
CA VAL A 130 -2.70 -0.50 -35.73
C VAL A 130 -3.82 -1.51 -36.00
N LYS A 131 -3.55 -2.52 -36.80
CA LYS A 131 -4.50 -3.63 -37.01
C LYS A 131 -4.59 -4.46 -35.71
N PRO A 132 -5.78 -4.97 -35.30
CA PRO A 132 -5.92 -5.83 -34.13
C PRO A 132 -4.98 -7.04 -34.12
N ALA A 133 -4.73 -7.65 -35.28
CA ALA A 133 -3.80 -8.78 -35.42
C ALA A 133 -2.33 -8.44 -35.11
N ALA A 134 -1.95 -7.15 -35.07
CA ALA A 134 -0.61 -6.72 -34.69
C ALA A 134 -0.41 -6.58 -33.17
N VAL A 135 -1.50 -6.61 -32.41
CA VAL A 135 -1.48 -6.56 -30.95
C VAL A 135 -1.35 -7.97 -30.39
N VAL A 136 -0.31 -8.21 -29.61
CA VAL A 136 -0.06 -9.49 -28.95
C VAL A 136 -0.30 -9.32 -27.46
N VAL A 137 -1.26 -10.05 -26.90
CA VAL A 137 -1.54 -10.12 -25.46
C VAL A 137 -1.07 -11.48 -24.96
N GLY A 138 -0.06 -11.47 -24.11
CA GLY A 138 0.58 -12.66 -23.55
C GLY A 138 -0.27 -13.38 -22.50
N ARG A 139 0.32 -14.39 -21.83
CA ARG A 139 -0.33 -15.09 -20.72
C ARG A 139 -0.29 -14.24 -19.47
N LEU A 140 -1.39 -14.28 -18.72
CA LEU A 140 -1.45 -13.70 -17.37
C LEU A 140 -0.51 -14.49 -16.45
N ARG A 141 0.41 -13.81 -15.78
CA ARG A 141 1.35 -14.39 -14.83
C ARG A 141 1.02 -13.89 -13.42
N LYS A 142 1.14 -14.75 -12.41
CA LYS A 142 0.96 -14.36 -11.01
C LYS A 142 2.13 -13.47 -10.57
N ALA A 143 1.85 -12.41 -9.82
CA ALA A 143 2.85 -11.64 -9.09
C ALA A 143 3.00 -12.23 -7.68
N ALA A 144 4.24 -12.44 -7.22
CA ALA A 144 4.54 -12.94 -5.87
C ALA A 144 4.64 -11.78 -4.87
N GLY A 145 4.47 -12.08 -3.57
CA GLY A 145 4.62 -11.09 -2.49
C GLY A 145 3.37 -10.24 -2.21
N TYR A 146 2.24 -10.58 -2.82
CA TYR A 146 0.96 -9.88 -2.67
C TYR A 146 -0.17 -10.86 -2.37
N ASP A 147 -1.26 -10.37 -1.76
CA ASP A 147 -2.45 -11.19 -1.51
C ASP A 147 -3.11 -11.60 -2.84
N GLN A 148 -3.14 -10.67 -3.79
CA GLN A 148 -3.53 -10.89 -5.17
C GLN A 148 -2.61 -10.09 -6.09
N GLY A 149 -2.29 -10.63 -7.25
CA GLY A 149 -1.51 -9.87 -8.21
C GLY A 149 -1.24 -10.65 -9.49
N PHE A 150 -1.20 -9.92 -10.58
CA PHE A 150 -0.87 -10.49 -11.88
C PHE A 150 -0.15 -9.48 -12.78
N VAL A 151 0.60 -10.03 -13.72
CA VAL A 151 1.28 -9.30 -14.79
C VAL A 151 0.73 -9.78 -16.12
N LEU A 152 0.27 -8.85 -16.96
CA LEU A 152 -0.20 -9.10 -18.31
C LEU A 152 0.75 -8.44 -19.32
N PRO A 153 1.61 -9.20 -19.98
CA PRO A 153 2.49 -8.65 -21.00
C PRO A 153 1.73 -8.41 -22.32
N ILE A 154 2.00 -7.26 -22.92
CA ILE A 154 1.40 -6.84 -24.18
C ILE A 154 2.49 -6.32 -25.11
N SER A 155 2.32 -6.48 -26.41
CA SER A 155 3.18 -5.80 -27.37
C SER A 155 2.44 -5.45 -28.67
N PHE A 156 2.81 -4.32 -29.25
CA PHE A 156 2.23 -3.82 -30.49
C PHE A 156 3.20 -2.86 -31.20
N PRO A 157 3.11 -2.67 -32.51
CA PRO A 157 3.96 -1.74 -33.22
C PRO A 157 3.45 -0.30 -33.07
N VAL A 158 4.37 0.66 -32.98
CA VAL A 158 4.09 2.09 -33.06
C VAL A 158 5.13 2.71 -33.99
N LYS A 159 4.70 3.30 -35.12
CA LYS A 159 5.61 3.93 -36.09
C LYS A 159 6.82 3.04 -36.45
N GLY A 160 6.57 1.76 -36.72
CA GLY A 160 7.61 0.80 -37.14
C GLY A 160 8.43 0.20 -35.99
N THR A 161 8.29 0.70 -34.73
CA THR A 161 8.97 0.14 -33.57
C THR A 161 7.99 -0.69 -32.75
N ARG A 162 8.35 -1.91 -32.33
CA ARG A 162 7.54 -2.72 -31.43
C ARG A 162 7.74 -2.22 -30.01
N ILE A 163 6.62 -1.91 -29.37
CA ILE A 163 6.53 -1.53 -27.96
C ILE A 163 6.14 -2.77 -27.16
N TYR A 164 6.73 -2.91 -26.00
CA TYR A 164 6.41 -3.94 -25.01
C TYR A 164 5.93 -3.26 -23.75
N GLU A 165 4.80 -3.72 -23.22
CA GLU A 165 4.20 -3.20 -22.00
C GLU A 165 3.89 -4.35 -21.04
N ASN A 166 4.08 -4.12 -19.75
CA ASN A 166 3.49 -4.93 -18.70
C ASN A 166 2.40 -4.13 -18.00
N PHE A 167 1.21 -4.69 -17.97
CA PHE A 167 0.16 -4.27 -17.03
C PHE A 167 0.33 -5.08 -15.76
N VAL A 168 0.58 -4.42 -14.65
CA VAL A 168 0.77 -5.03 -13.35
C VAL A 168 -0.35 -4.56 -12.44
N TYR A 169 -1.04 -5.52 -11.83
CA TYR A 169 -2.10 -5.28 -10.86
C TYR A 169 -1.77 -6.04 -9.60
N LEU A 170 -1.76 -5.35 -8.46
CA LEU A 170 -1.34 -5.88 -7.18
C LEU A 170 -2.32 -5.46 -6.10
N ARG A 171 -2.57 -6.34 -5.13
CA ARG A 171 -3.28 -6.01 -3.91
C ARG A 171 -2.50 -6.50 -2.71
N LEU A 172 -2.27 -5.62 -1.78
CA LEU A 172 -1.72 -5.92 -0.47
C LEU A 172 -2.63 -5.29 0.57
N ASP A 173 -3.35 -6.12 1.32
CA ASP A 173 -4.42 -5.70 2.21
C ASP A 173 -5.48 -4.82 1.50
N ARG A 174 -5.72 -3.61 1.96
CA ARG A 174 -6.66 -2.63 1.39
C ARG A 174 -6.05 -1.73 0.31
N VAL A 175 -4.80 -1.98 -0.08
CA VAL A 175 -4.10 -1.20 -1.11
C VAL A 175 -4.10 -1.94 -2.44
N ALA A 176 -4.62 -1.28 -3.47
CA ALA A 176 -4.52 -1.71 -4.85
C ALA A 176 -3.47 -0.88 -5.60
N VAL A 177 -2.65 -1.55 -6.40
CA VAL A 177 -1.65 -0.89 -7.25
C VAL A 177 -1.89 -1.28 -8.70
N PHE A 178 -1.85 -0.29 -9.57
CA PHE A 178 -1.84 -0.43 -11.01
C PHE A 178 -0.52 0.14 -11.52
N MET A 179 0.29 -0.69 -12.15
CA MET A 179 1.57 -0.25 -12.68
C MET A 179 1.67 -0.60 -14.16
N PHE A 180 2.28 0.29 -14.92
CA PHE A 180 2.58 0.13 -16.33
C PHE A 180 4.08 0.29 -16.54
N GLU A 181 4.69 -0.68 -17.16
CA GLU A 181 6.07 -0.61 -17.64
C GLU A 181 6.05 -0.56 -19.16
N VAL A 182 6.86 0.31 -19.75
CA VAL A 182 6.98 0.46 -21.19
C VAL A 182 8.42 0.30 -21.61
N GLY A 183 8.69 -0.65 -22.52
CA GLY A 183 10.02 -0.96 -23.02
C GLY A 183 10.07 -1.10 -24.54
N LEU A 184 11.29 -1.04 -25.10
CA LEU A 184 11.58 -1.27 -26.52
C LEU A 184 12.02 -2.72 -26.79
N ARG A 185 12.06 -3.56 -25.78
CA ARG A 185 12.30 -5.01 -25.81
C ARG A 185 11.38 -5.69 -24.81
N PRO A 186 11.18 -7.01 -24.89
CA PRO A 186 10.40 -7.75 -23.90
C PRO A 186 10.86 -7.45 -22.48
N ILE A 187 9.90 -7.10 -21.61
CA ILE A 187 10.18 -6.78 -20.22
C ILE A 187 10.32 -8.06 -19.42
N THR A 188 11.48 -8.26 -18.81
CA THR A 188 11.78 -9.48 -18.07
C THR A 188 11.03 -9.53 -16.73
N PRO A 189 10.73 -10.74 -16.22
CA PRO A 189 10.13 -10.88 -14.88
C PRO A 189 10.95 -10.24 -13.76
N GLY A 190 12.28 -10.28 -13.88
CA GLY A 190 13.18 -9.65 -12.88
C GLY A 190 13.08 -8.14 -12.86
N ALA A 191 12.96 -7.47 -14.02
CA ALA A 191 12.79 -6.03 -14.09
C ALA A 191 11.48 -5.60 -13.40
N THR A 192 10.35 -6.26 -13.72
CA THR A 192 9.07 -6.04 -13.06
C THR A 192 9.15 -6.36 -11.56
N GLY A 193 9.82 -7.46 -11.20
CA GLY A 193 9.97 -7.92 -9.81
C GLY A 193 10.62 -6.90 -8.89
N THR A 194 11.58 -6.12 -9.39
CA THR A 194 12.22 -5.05 -8.60
C THR A 194 11.21 -3.98 -8.18
N TYR A 195 10.37 -3.49 -9.09
CA TYR A 195 9.35 -2.48 -8.76
C TYR A 195 8.24 -3.05 -7.89
N VAL A 196 7.83 -4.29 -8.16
CA VAL A 196 6.84 -5.01 -7.35
C VAL A 196 7.32 -5.15 -5.90
N ALA A 197 8.58 -5.53 -5.69
CA ALA A 197 9.16 -5.65 -4.35
C ALA A 197 9.26 -4.29 -3.63
N ALA A 198 9.67 -3.22 -4.32
CA ALA A 198 9.72 -1.87 -3.76
C ALA A 198 8.33 -1.40 -3.30
N LEU A 199 7.31 -1.56 -4.14
CA LEU A 199 5.92 -1.23 -3.79
C LEU A 199 5.44 -1.99 -2.55
N ALA A 200 5.73 -3.31 -2.45
CA ALA A 200 5.36 -4.10 -1.28
C ALA A 200 6.01 -3.57 0.00
N GLY A 201 7.29 -3.19 -0.06
CA GLY A 201 8.02 -2.61 1.06
C GLY A 201 7.42 -1.27 1.50
N HIS A 202 7.15 -0.37 0.58
CA HIS A 202 6.54 0.92 0.88
C HIS A 202 5.14 0.79 1.47
N ILE A 203 4.29 -0.04 0.88
CA ILE A 203 2.95 -0.32 1.39
C ILE A 203 3.03 -0.92 2.80
N GLY A 204 3.91 -1.88 3.02
CA GLY A 204 4.09 -2.50 4.33
C GLY A 204 4.52 -1.49 5.40
N THR A 205 5.44 -0.58 5.07
CA THR A 205 5.87 0.49 5.99
C THR A 205 4.70 1.42 6.38
N GLU A 206 3.90 1.85 5.42
CA GLU A 206 2.79 2.78 5.67
C GLU A 206 1.56 2.11 6.34
N LEU A 207 1.42 0.78 6.21
CA LEU A 207 0.36 0.03 6.88
C LEU A 207 0.78 -0.54 8.24
N ALA A 208 2.05 -0.47 8.62
CA ALA A 208 2.50 -0.84 9.95
C ALA A 208 1.87 0.09 11.01
N PRO A 209 1.61 -0.39 12.23
CA PRO A 209 1.04 0.43 13.28
C PRO A 209 1.98 1.59 13.68
N VAL A 210 1.43 2.80 13.77
CA VAL A 210 2.10 3.98 14.34
C VAL A 210 1.16 4.61 15.36
N ALA A 211 1.66 4.93 16.56
CA ALA A 211 0.87 5.57 17.59
C ALA A 211 0.51 7.01 17.19
N VAL A 212 -0.77 7.32 17.18
CA VAL A 212 -1.32 8.67 16.95
C VAL A 212 -1.55 9.38 18.28
N SER A 213 -2.08 8.67 19.28
CA SER A 213 -2.09 9.10 20.67
C SER A 213 -1.52 7.99 21.55
N PRO A 214 -0.82 8.33 22.66
CA PRO A 214 -0.25 7.32 23.53
C PRO A 214 -1.34 6.53 24.25
N PRO A 215 -1.01 5.34 24.77
CA PRO A 215 -1.83 4.62 25.74
C PRO A 215 -2.11 5.46 26.99
N THR A 216 -3.22 5.21 27.67
CA THR A 216 -3.53 5.86 28.94
C THR A 216 -3.88 4.83 30.01
N VAL A 217 -3.67 5.21 31.28
CA VAL A 217 -4.05 4.43 32.46
C VAL A 217 -5.13 5.19 33.20
N THR A 218 -6.19 4.50 33.58
CA THR A 218 -7.29 5.02 34.42
C THR A 218 -7.43 4.18 35.68
N GLY A 219 -8.01 4.76 36.72
CA GLY A 219 -8.13 4.18 38.07
C GLY A 219 -7.30 4.92 39.10
N THR A 220 -7.35 4.47 40.34
CA THR A 220 -6.62 5.07 41.48
C THR A 220 -5.35 4.27 41.73
N ALA A 221 -4.19 4.92 41.72
CA ALA A 221 -2.89 4.30 42.01
C ALA A 221 -2.77 4.08 43.55
N GLN A 222 -3.51 3.12 44.07
CA GLN A 222 -3.57 2.76 45.48
C GLN A 222 -3.60 1.23 45.62
N GLN A 223 -2.91 0.72 46.62
CA GLN A 223 -2.92 -0.71 46.94
C GLN A 223 -4.33 -1.28 46.99
N GLY A 224 -4.58 -2.42 46.37
CA GLY A 224 -5.87 -3.11 46.32
C GLY A 224 -6.85 -2.57 45.27
N GLN A 225 -6.53 -1.47 44.60
CA GLN A 225 -7.32 -0.95 43.48
C GLN A 225 -6.90 -1.58 42.14
N THR A 226 -7.77 -1.46 41.15
CA THR A 226 -7.49 -1.92 39.80
C THR A 226 -7.25 -0.74 38.86
N LEU A 227 -6.16 -0.80 38.12
CA LEU A 227 -5.88 0.12 37.01
C LEU A 227 -6.32 -0.52 35.70
N THR A 228 -6.80 0.31 34.77
CA THR A 228 -7.20 -0.12 33.42
C THR A 228 -6.43 0.67 32.39
N ALA A 229 -5.81 -0.04 31.46
CA ALA A 229 -5.13 0.53 30.31
C ALA A 229 -6.10 0.76 29.14
N THR A 230 -5.88 1.82 28.37
CA THR A 230 -6.45 1.96 27.03
C THR A 230 -5.33 2.00 26.01
N PRO A 231 -5.49 1.39 24.82
CA PRO A 231 -4.39 1.30 23.87
C PRO A 231 -4.01 2.64 23.21
N GLY A 232 -4.80 3.70 23.40
CA GLY A 232 -4.64 4.92 22.60
C GLY A 232 -5.20 4.78 21.19
N THR A 233 -4.71 5.59 20.24
CA THR A 233 -5.12 5.53 18.84
C THR A 233 -3.93 5.25 17.94
N TRP A 234 -4.15 4.48 16.88
CA TRP A 234 -3.12 4.00 15.98
C TRP A 234 -3.53 4.16 14.52
N THR A 235 -2.54 4.26 13.61
CA THR A 235 -2.79 4.36 12.15
C THR A 235 -3.36 3.08 11.54
N ALA A 236 -3.15 1.92 12.18
CA ALA A 236 -3.61 0.62 11.74
C ALA A 236 -4.89 0.22 12.49
N PRO A 237 -6.07 0.35 11.88
CA PRO A 237 -7.35 0.07 12.53
C PRO A 237 -7.58 -1.43 12.81
N ASP A 238 -6.82 -2.30 12.17
CA ASP A 238 -6.82 -3.75 12.31
C ASP A 238 -5.74 -4.29 13.25
N ALA A 239 -5.01 -3.40 13.96
CA ALA A 239 -3.98 -3.80 14.89
C ALA A 239 -4.57 -4.57 16.08
N THR A 240 -3.87 -5.60 16.51
CA THR A 240 -4.08 -6.28 17.79
C THR A 240 -3.16 -5.68 18.83
N PHE A 241 -3.58 -5.72 20.10
CA PHE A 241 -2.86 -5.11 21.20
C PHE A 241 -2.42 -6.14 22.22
N THR A 242 -1.18 -5.99 22.71
CA THR A 242 -0.67 -6.67 23.90
C THR A 242 -0.20 -5.63 24.90
N TYR A 243 -0.21 -6.00 26.18
CA TYR A 243 0.09 -5.11 27.29
C TYR A 243 1.26 -5.67 28.08
N GLN A 244 2.06 -4.77 28.68
CA GLN A 244 3.07 -5.10 29.67
C GLN A 244 3.13 -3.98 30.68
N TRP A 245 2.78 -4.28 31.93
CA TRP A 245 2.90 -3.33 33.02
C TRP A 245 4.32 -3.30 33.56
N GLN A 246 4.76 -2.10 33.96
CA GLN A 246 6.10 -1.85 34.46
C GLN A 246 6.03 -1.06 35.77
N HIS A 247 6.91 -1.40 36.72
CA HIS A 247 7.26 -0.54 37.83
C HIS A 247 8.30 0.47 37.38
N CYS A 248 8.08 1.74 37.73
CA CYS A 248 9.08 2.79 37.56
C CYS A 248 9.38 3.41 38.93
N ASP A 249 10.46 4.17 39.04
CA ASP A 249 10.71 4.94 40.27
C ASP A 249 9.66 6.04 40.49
N ALA A 250 9.74 6.73 41.61
CA ALA A 250 8.78 7.79 41.96
C ALA A 250 8.77 8.98 40.98
N ALA A 251 9.81 9.11 40.16
CA ALA A 251 9.91 10.11 39.08
C ALA A 251 9.37 9.62 37.74
N GLY A 252 8.90 8.37 37.64
CA GLY A 252 8.44 7.75 36.38
C GLY A 252 9.55 7.28 35.46
N ALA A 253 10.75 7.09 36.00
CA ALA A 253 11.92 6.60 35.27
C ALA A 253 12.37 5.20 35.78
N ASN A 254 13.43 4.65 35.18
CA ASN A 254 14.00 3.36 35.59
C ASN A 254 12.97 2.23 35.64
N CYS A 255 12.17 2.11 34.60
CA CYS A 255 11.06 1.17 34.54
C CYS A 255 11.57 -0.28 34.31
N ALA A 256 10.93 -1.23 35.00
CA ALA A 256 11.17 -2.66 34.84
C ALA A 256 9.85 -3.43 34.72
N ASP A 257 9.82 -4.46 33.91
CA ASP A 257 8.62 -5.26 33.68
C ASP A 257 8.13 -5.95 34.96
N VAL A 258 6.83 -5.84 35.22
CA VAL A 258 6.15 -6.65 36.23
C VAL A 258 5.88 -8.03 35.62
N THR A 259 6.53 -9.05 36.15
CA THR A 259 6.44 -10.40 35.62
C THR A 259 4.99 -10.90 35.57
N GLY A 260 4.54 -11.31 34.37
CA GLY A 260 3.19 -11.84 34.14
C GLY A 260 2.07 -10.79 34.09
N ALA A 261 2.35 -9.50 34.26
CA ALA A 261 1.37 -8.42 34.18
C ALA A 261 1.12 -8.00 32.72
N THR A 262 0.41 -8.85 31.97
CA THR A 262 0.16 -8.69 30.51
C THR A 262 -1.31 -8.50 30.16
N ALA A 263 -2.18 -8.31 31.16
CA ALA A 263 -3.58 -8.02 30.92
C ALA A 263 -3.83 -6.50 30.74
N GLU A 264 -4.95 -6.17 30.13
CA GLU A 264 -5.45 -4.79 30.00
C GLU A 264 -5.65 -4.14 31.37
N THR A 265 -5.96 -4.92 32.39
CA THR A 265 -6.12 -4.46 33.80
C THR A 265 -4.97 -4.94 34.64
N TYR A 266 -4.63 -4.15 35.66
CA TYR A 266 -3.63 -4.48 36.67
C TYR A 266 -4.14 -4.23 38.10
N ALA A 267 -4.10 -5.27 38.92
CA ALA A 267 -4.42 -5.14 40.36
C ALA A 267 -3.17 -4.63 41.10
N VAL A 268 -3.28 -3.46 41.72
CA VAL A 268 -2.19 -2.83 42.46
C VAL A 268 -1.89 -3.62 43.72
N THR A 269 -0.64 -4.06 43.87
CA THR A 269 -0.16 -4.92 44.94
C THR A 269 0.62 -4.14 46.02
N PRO A 270 0.91 -4.73 47.19
CA PRO A 270 1.78 -4.09 48.19
C PRO A 270 3.20 -3.79 47.66
N ALA A 271 3.68 -4.55 46.69
CA ALA A 271 5.01 -4.34 46.10
C ALA A 271 5.09 -3.08 45.23
N ASP A 272 3.96 -2.51 44.83
CA ASP A 272 3.88 -1.31 43.99
C ASP A 272 3.96 -0.02 44.81
N VAL A 273 3.74 -0.10 46.15
CA VAL A 273 3.70 1.09 47.03
C VAL A 273 5.04 1.85 47.01
N GLY A 274 4.97 3.15 46.78
CA GLY A 274 6.15 4.02 46.64
C GLY A 274 6.73 4.09 45.20
N THR A 275 6.20 3.30 44.25
CA THR A 275 6.58 3.33 42.83
C THR A 275 5.52 4.03 41.99
N THR A 276 5.80 4.30 40.72
CA THR A 276 4.80 4.64 39.72
C THR A 276 4.62 3.45 38.75
N LEU A 277 3.48 3.39 38.09
CA LEU A 277 3.17 2.34 37.13
C LEU A 277 3.02 2.90 35.71
N VAL A 278 3.58 2.20 34.75
CA VAL A 278 3.46 2.47 33.32
C VAL A 278 2.94 1.21 32.63
N VAL A 279 2.10 1.35 31.63
CA VAL A 279 1.76 0.25 30.73
C VAL A 279 2.41 0.50 29.37
N VAL A 280 3.13 -0.48 28.85
CA VAL A 280 3.60 -0.51 27.46
C VAL A 280 2.58 -1.31 26.65
N VAL A 281 1.94 -0.63 25.69
CA VAL A 281 1.03 -1.28 24.75
C VAL A 281 1.74 -1.49 23.43
N THR A 282 1.80 -2.73 22.95
CA THR A 282 2.33 -3.05 21.63
C THR A 282 1.18 -3.30 20.67
N ALA A 283 1.07 -2.43 19.66
CA ALA A 283 0.17 -2.62 18.54
C ALA A 283 0.85 -3.45 17.46
N SER A 284 0.18 -4.47 16.95
CA SER A 284 0.74 -5.39 15.97
C SER A 284 -0.25 -5.68 14.85
N ASN A 285 0.23 -5.73 13.63
CA ASN A 285 -0.46 -6.32 12.48
C ASN A 285 0.55 -7.12 11.64
N ARG A 286 0.12 -7.64 10.47
CA ARG A 286 1.01 -8.44 9.60
C ARG A 286 2.18 -7.64 8.99
N PHE A 287 2.20 -6.32 9.10
CA PHE A 287 3.23 -5.44 8.55
C PHE A 287 4.25 -5.00 9.60
N GLY A 288 3.94 -5.16 10.89
CA GLY A 288 4.87 -4.83 11.96
C GLY A 288 4.23 -4.75 13.32
N ALA A 289 5.07 -4.46 14.29
CA ALA A 289 4.68 -4.22 15.68
C ALA A 289 5.44 -3.02 16.22
N LEU A 290 4.75 -2.16 16.98
CA LEU A 290 5.36 -0.98 17.60
C LEU A 290 4.85 -0.85 19.05
N PRO A 291 5.76 -0.80 20.06
CA PRO A 291 5.40 -0.49 21.43
C PRO A 291 5.24 1.02 21.63
N ALA A 292 4.32 1.38 22.51
CA ALA A 292 4.16 2.75 23.03
C ALA A 292 3.87 2.71 24.52
N PRO A 293 4.59 3.48 25.35
CA PRO A 293 4.32 3.59 26.78
C PRO A 293 3.19 4.59 27.06
N SER A 294 2.46 4.36 28.16
CA SER A 294 1.60 5.38 28.77
C SER A 294 2.43 6.43 29.51
N ALA A 295 1.79 7.53 29.93
CA ALA A 295 2.31 8.33 31.03
C ALA A 295 2.36 7.48 32.31
N ALA A 296 3.29 7.81 33.23
CA ALA A 296 3.35 7.21 34.55
C ALA A 296 2.12 7.60 35.39
N THR A 297 1.66 6.71 36.22
CA THR A 297 0.63 7.03 37.27
C THR A 297 1.20 8.01 38.31
N LEU A 298 0.34 8.45 39.20
CA LEU A 298 0.81 8.98 40.48
C LEU A 298 1.56 7.88 41.25
N VAL A 299 2.38 8.29 42.23
CA VAL A 299 3.04 7.35 43.13
C VAL A 299 1.96 6.52 43.83
N VAL A 300 2.12 5.21 43.82
CA VAL A 300 1.19 4.26 44.45
C VAL A 300 1.23 4.45 45.97
N SER A 301 0.06 4.61 46.57
CA SER A 301 -0.15 4.76 48.00
C SER A 301 -0.76 3.51 48.66
#